data_701d5794273255856828f3a568474fb4
#
_entry.id   701d5794273255856828f3a568474fb4
#
_cell.length_a   1.000
_cell.length_b   1.000
_cell.length_c   1.000
_cell.angle_alpha   90.00
_cell.angle_beta   90.00
_cell.angle_gamma   90.00
#
_symmetry.space_group_name_H-M   'P 1'
#
loop_
_entity.id
_entity.type
_entity.pdbx_description
1 polymer ?
#
loop_
_entity_poly.entity_id
_entity_poly.type
_entity_poly.pdbx_seq_one_letter_code
_entity_poly.pdbx_strand_id
1 'polypeptide(L)'
;MFVGQVERKMFARDAFQEVDYQQFFGGMCKMVFEIQDAQRIPEILSRAFHTSLSGRPGPVIITLPEDMLRDEVDENPINFVTIPKSGPTNEDLATYVEQLKSSKNPIILSLIHI
;
A
#
# COMPACT_ATOMS: atom_id res chain seq x y z
N MET A 1 2.02 -4.33 7.40
CA MET A 1 2.56 -4.57 8.75
C MET A 1 1.97 -3.54 9.69
N PHE A 2 1.60 -3.93 10.90
CA PHE A 2 1.16 -3.02 11.96
C PHE A 2 2.30 -2.83 12.95
N VAL A 3 2.47 -1.61 13.44
CA VAL A 3 3.53 -1.23 14.38
C VAL A 3 2.93 -0.34 15.45
N GLY A 4 3.26 -0.59 16.72
CA GLY A 4 2.87 0.28 17.82
C GLY A 4 3.60 1.62 17.77
N GLN A 5 2.94 2.66 18.24
CA GLN A 5 3.49 4.00 18.38
C GLN A 5 3.15 4.55 19.76
N VAL A 6 3.90 5.51 20.23
CA VAL A 6 3.60 6.23 21.48
C VAL A 6 2.24 6.92 21.43
N GLU A 7 1.70 7.27 22.57
CA GLU A 7 0.43 8.01 22.66
C GLU A 7 0.45 9.30 21.83
N ARG A 8 -0.70 9.67 21.22
CA ARG A 8 -0.85 10.87 20.36
C ARG A 8 -0.34 12.15 21.02
N LYS A 9 -0.47 12.26 22.34
CA LYS A 9 -0.01 13.44 23.12
C LYS A 9 1.51 13.49 23.32
N MET A 10 2.21 12.39 23.05
CA MET A 10 3.65 12.26 23.24
C MET A 10 4.44 12.50 21.96
N PHE A 11 3.78 12.70 20.83
CA PHE A 11 4.46 12.97 19.57
C PHE A 11 5.31 14.23 19.58
N ALA A 12 6.46 14.17 18.91
CA ALA A 12 7.45 15.25 18.81
C ALA A 12 7.99 15.72 20.16
N ARG A 13 8.11 14.80 21.12
CA ARG A 13 8.64 15.06 22.46
C ARG A 13 9.84 14.19 22.82
N ASP A 14 10.40 13.48 21.83
CA ASP A 14 11.47 12.51 22.04
C ASP A 14 11.13 11.48 23.13
N ALA A 15 9.88 11.01 23.11
CA ALA A 15 9.39 10.05 24.07
C ALA A 15 10.09 8.69 23.92
N PHE A 16 10.17 7.93 25.01
CA PHE A 16 10.74 6.58 24.95
C PHE A 16 9.97 5.72 23.93
N GLN A 17 10.69 5.10 23.01
CA GLN A 17 10.18 4.32 21.87
C GLN A 17 9.41 5.12 20.80
N GLU A 18 9.46 6.43 20.81
CA GLU A 18 8.95 7.24 19.70
C GLU A 18 9.84 7.04 18.48
N VAL A 19 9.20 6.77 17.33
CA VAL A 19 9.90 6.62 16.04
C VAL A 19 9.11 7.37 14.96
N ASP A 20 9.81 8.17 14.17
CA ASP A 20 9.26 8.70 12.92
C ASP A 20 9.25 7.59 11.86
N TYR A 21 8.17 6.83 11.84
CA TYR A 21 8.03 5.71 10.92
C TYR A 21 7.91 6.15 9.46
N GLN A 22 7.42 7.37 9.20
CA GLN A 22 7.37 7.92 7.85
C GLN A 22 8.79 8.13 7.30
N GLN A 23 9.66 8.70 8.11
CA GLN A 23 11.05 8.91 7.73
C GLN A 23 11.81 7.58 7.65
N PHE A 24 11.54 6.67 8.58
CA PHE A 24 12.25 5.39 8.65
C PHE A 24 11.88 4.43 7.50
N PHE A 25 10.60 4.29 7.17
CA PHE A 25 10.11 3.32 6.18
C PHE A 25 9.70 3.93 4.84
N GLY A 26 9.58 5.24 4.73
CA GLY A 26 9.02 5.90 3.54
C GLY A 26 9.73 5.57 2.24
N GLY A 27 11.03 5.34 2.28
CA GLY A 27 11.82 4.92 1.11
C GLY A 27 11.74 3.43 0.76
N MET A 28 11.18 2.59 1.65
CA MET A 28 11.13 1.12 1.50
C MET A 28 9.71 0.59 1.29
N CYS A 29 8.69 1.39 1.60
CA CYS A 29 7.29 0.97 1.59
C CYS A 29 6.48 1.78 0.60
N LYS A 30 5.41 1.19 0.08
CA LYS A 30 4.46 1.89 -0.82
C LYS A 30 3.64 2.94 -0.08
N MET A 31 3.42 2.73 1.21
CA MET A 31 2.69 3.65 2.08
C MET A 31 3.10 3.41 3.53
N VAL A 32 3.30 4.48 4.25
CA VAL A 32 3.39 4.50 5.71
C VAL A 32 2.29 5.42 6.20
N PHE A 33 1.45 4.96 7.09
CA PHE A 33 0.33 5.75 7.60
C PHE A 33 0.17 5.55 9.10
N GLU A 34 -0.06 6.65 9.82
CA GLU A 34 -0.33 6.64 11.24
C GLU A 34 -1.80 6.93 11.49
N ILE A 35 -2.47 6.05 12.23
CA ILE A 35 -3.90 6.18 12.53
C ILE A 35 -4.08 7.07 13.76
N GLN A 36 -4.46 8.31 13.56
CA GLN A 36 -4.74 9.27 14.63
C GLN A 36 -6.18 9.21 15.15
N ASP A 37 -7.11 8.73 14.32
CA ASP A 37 -8.55 8.64 14.58
C ASP A 37 -9.02 7.22 14.34
N ALA A 38 -9.51 6.57 15.39
CA ALA A 38 -9.98 5.20 15.33
C ALA A 38 -11.18 5.00 14.40
N GLN A 39 -12.04 6.01 14.20
CA GLN A 39 -13.15 5.93 13.25
C GLN A 39 -12.69 5.77 11.80
N ARG A 40 -11.46 6.15 11.49
CA ARG A 40 -10.88 6.02 10.15
C ARG A 40 -10.18 4.68 9.89
N ILE A 41 -10.14 3.78 10.87
CA ILE A 41 -9.50 2.46 10.71
C ILE A 41 -10.03 1.72 9.48
N PRO A 42 -11.36 1.60 9.23
CA PRO A 42 -11.87 0.88 8.07
C PRO A 42 -11.41 1.48 6.74
N GLU A 43 -11.46 2.80 6.60
CA GLU A 43 -10.99 3.53 5.41
C GLU A 43 -9.50 3.27 5.16
N ILE A 44 -8.69 3.45 6.21
CA ILE A 44 -7.23 3.31 6.12
C ILE A 44 -6.82 1.88 5.80
N LEU A 45 -7.47 0.88 6.39
CA LEU A 45 -7.21 -0.53 6.08
C LEU A 45 -7.57 -0.87 4.63
N SER A 46 -8.75 -0.45 4.16
CA SER A 46 -9.16 -0.65 2.77
C SER A 46 -8.13 -0.05 1.80
N ARG A 47 -7.71 1.19 2.05
CA ARG A 47 -6.67 1.87 1.27
C ARG A 47 -5.32 1.15 1.34
N ALA A 48 -4.93 0.65 2.51
CA ALA A 48 -3.68 -0.07 2.72
C ALA A 48 -3.64 -1.37 1.90
N PHE A 49 -4.70 -2.17 1.94
CA PHE A 49 -4.80 -3.39 1.13
C PHE A 49 -4.80 -3.08 -0.36
N HIS A 50 -5.58 -2.10 -0.80
CA HIS A 50 -5.59 -1.66 -2.18
C HIS A 50 -4.19 -1.23 -2.64
N THR A 51 -3.50 -0.39 -1.85
CA THR A 51 -2.17 0.10 -2.16
C THR A 51 -1.13 -1.03 -2.19
N SER A 52 -1.19 -1.96 -1.25
CA SER A 52 -0.22 -3.06 -1.18
C SER A 52 -0.30 -4.01 -2.37
N LEU A 53 -1.49 -4.20 -2.94
CA LEU A 53 -1.76 -5.18 -4.00
C LEU A 53 -1.85 -4.56 -5.40
N SER A 54 -2.06 -3.23 -5.53
CA SER A 54 -2.17 -2.53 -6.82
C SER A 54 -0.84 -2.41 -7.54
N GLY A 55 -0.83 -2.52 -8.86
CA GLY A 55 0.36 -2.41 -9.68
C GLY A 55 1.42 -3.43 -9.24
N ARG A 56 2.67 -3.00 -9.03
CA ARG A 56 3.68 -3.86 -8.41
C ARG A 56 3.38 -4.00 -6.93
N PRO A 57 3.04 -5.20 -6.41
CA PRO A 57 2.78 -5.40 -5.00
C PRO A 57 3.96 -5.00 -4.12
N GLY A 58 3.67 -4.43 -2.95
CA GLY A 58 4.72 -3.99 -2.04
C GLY A 58 4.21 -3.71 -0.63
N PRO A 59 5.13 -3.55 0.34
CA PRO A 59 4.78 -3.41 1.74
C PRO A 59 4.07 -2.08 2.04
N VAL A 60 3.17 -2.15 3.03
CA VAL A 60 2.51 -1.01 3.65
C VAL A 60 2.69 -1.10 5.16
N ILE A 61 3.02 0.01 5.79
CA ILE A 61 3.13 0.13 7.24
C ILE A 61 1.96 0.96 7.76
N ILE A 62 1.34 0.47 8.83
CA ILE A 62 0.33 1.20 9.58
C ILE A 62 0.78 1.28 11.02
N THR A 63 0.91 2.47 11.54
CA THR A 63 1.28 2.71 12.92
C THR A 63 0.05 3.02 13.76
N LEU A 64 0.05 2.46 14.96
CA LEU A 64 -1.09 2.45 15.87
C LEU A 64 -0.67 3.11 17.18
N PRO A 65 -1.06 4.38 17.44
CA PRO A 65 -0.85 5.01 18.74
C PRO A 65 -1.53 4.23 19.86
N GLU A 66 -0.84 4.07 20.98
CA GLU A 66 -1.30 3.24 22.10
C GLU A 66 -2.65 3.70 22.65
N ASP A 67 -2.83 5.00 22.83
CA ASP A 67 -4.07 5.58 23.34
C ASP A 67 -5.23 5.47 22.33
N MET A 68 -4.95 5.58 21.04
CA MET A 68 -5.95 5.43 19.98
C MET A 68 -6.60 4.03 19.98
N LEU A 69 -5.87 3.00 20.37
CA LEU A 69 -6.39 1.62 20.45
C LEU A 69 -7.45 1.45 21.57
N ARG A 70 -7.63 2.42 22.42
CA ARG A 70 -8.65 2.45 23.48
C ARG A 70 -9.87 3.28 23.12
N ASP A 71 -9.84 3.97 21.96
CA ASP A 71 -10.97 4.76 21.50
C ASP A 71 -12.16 3.85 21.16
N GLU A 72 -13.35 4.21 21.62
CA GLU A 72 -14.58 3.54 21.24
C GLU A 72 -15.06 4.10 19.90
N VAL A 73 -15.48 3.21 19.00
CA VAL A 73 -15.97 3.58 17.67
C VAL A 73 -17.23 2.82 17.33
N ASP A 74 -18.07 3.42 16.48
CA ASP A 74 -19.18 2.71 15.89
C ASP A 74 -18.68 1.66 14.89
N GLU A 75 -19.25 0.47 14.93
CA GLU A 75 -18.91 -0.60 13.98
C GLU A 75 -19.31 -0.21 12.56
N ASN A 76 -18.31 0.03 11.72
CA ASN A 76 -18.51 0.20 10.28
C ASN A 76 -17.87 -0.97 9.52
N PRO A 77 -18.64 -1.82 8.85
CA PRO A 77 -18.08 -2.92 8.10
C PRO A 77 -17.14 -2.43 6.98
N ILE A 78 -15.98 -3.08 6.86
CA ILE A 78 -15.05 -2.80 5.77
C ILE A 78 -15.54 -3.51 4.51
N ASN A 79 -15.84 -2.74 3.47
CA ASN A 79 -16.00 -3.28 2.13
C ASN A 79 -14.63 -3.37 1.46
N PHE A 80 -14.15 -4.60 1.25
CA PHE A 80 -12.93 -4.82 0.49
C PHE A 80 -13.15 -4.46 -0.98
N VAL A 81 -12.35 -3.54 -1.48
CA VAL A 81 -12.37 -3.17 -2.90
C VAL A 81 -11.63 -4.25 -3.70
N THR A 82 -12.30 -4.79 -4.71
CA THR A 82 -11.65 -5.69 -5.67
C THR A 82 -10.61 -4.91 -6.47
N ILE A 83 -9.37 -5.39 -6.46
CA ILE A 83 -8.28 -4.73 -7.19
C ILE A 83 -8.36 -5.18 -8.65
N PRO A 84 -8.55 -4.25 -9.60
CA PRO A 84 -8.56 -4.60 -11.01
C PRO A 84 -7.16 -5.07 -11.43
N LYS A 85 -7.13 -6.18 -12.16
CA LYS A 85 -5.89 -6.63 -12.81
C LYS A 85 -5.64 -5.77 -14.04
N SER A 86 -4.52 -5.07 -14.05
CA SER A 86 -4.06 -4.37 -15.24
C SER A 86 -3.56 -5.37 -16.27
N GLY A 87 -3.95 -5.20 -17.52
CA GLY A 87 -3.48 -6.01 -18.65
C GLY A 87 -3.48 -5.16 -19.92
N PRO A 88 -2.81 -5.59 -20.99
CA PRO A 88 -2.86 -4.91 -22.28
C PRO A 88 -4.28 -4.92 -22.83
N THR A 89 -4.64 -3.88 -23.56
CA THR A 89 -5.88 -3.86 -24.32
C THR A 89 -5.78 -4.76 -25.56
N ASN A 90 -6.92 -5.11 -26.15
CA ASN A 90 -6.91 -5.89 -27.41
C ASN A 90 -6.20 -5.14 -28.54
N GLU A 91 -6.25 -3.82 -28.56
CA GLU A 91 -5.55 -2.96 -29.53
C GLU A 91 -4.03 -3.01 -29.32
N ASP A 92 -3.57 -2.93 -28.05
CA ASP A 92 -2.15 -3.11 -27.72
C ASP A 92 -1.65 -4.48 -28.16
N LEU A 93 -2.43 -5.56 -27.88
CA LEU A 93 -2.06 -6.91 -28.29
C LEU A 93 -1.98 -7.05 -29.80
N ALA A 94 -2.91 -6.49 -30.56
CA ALA A 94 -2.86 -6.50 -32.03
C ALA A 94 -1.60 -5.80 -32.54
N THR A 95 -1.27 -4.64 -32.01
CA THR A 95 -0.06 -3.88 -32.35
C THR A 95 1.22 -4.69 -32.07
N TYR A 96 1.33 -5.32 -30.92
CA TYR A 96 2.48 -6.15 -30.57
C TYR A 96 2.61 -7.38 -31.47
N VAL A 97 1.49 -8.02 -31.82
CA VAL A 97 1.49 -9.19 -32.73
C VAL A 97 1.97 -8.78 -34.12
N GLU A 98 1.55 -7.62 -34.64
CA GLU A 98 2.01 -7.11 -35.93
C GLU A 98 3.51 -6.79 -35.93
N GLN A 99 3.99 -6.14 -34.87
CA GLN A 99 5.42 -5.86 -34.69
C GLN A 99 6.25 -7.13 -34.63
N LEU A 100 5.81 -8.15 -33.91
CA LEU A 100 6.50 -9.45 -33.84
C LEU A 100 6.54 -10.14 -35.20
N LYS A 101 5.43 -10.15 -35.95
CA LYS A 101 5.34 -10.77 -37.28
C LYS A 101 6.21 -10.03 -38.31
N SER A 102 6.35 -8.73 -38.22
CA SER A 102 7.18 -7.91 -39.14
C SER A 102 8.67 -7.95 -38.79
N SER A 103 9.02 -8.38 -37.58
CA SER A 103 10.42 -8.43 -37.11
C SER A 103 11.17 -9.58 -37.73
N LYS A 104 12.38 -9.32 -38.28
CA LYS A 104 13.26 -10.37 -38.82
C LYS A 104 14.00 -11.13 -37.72
N ASN A 105 14.37 -10.46 -36.64
CA ASN A 105 15.14 -11.04 -35.52
C ASN A 105 14.60 -10.52 -34.19
N PRO A 106 13.42 -10.99 -33.72
CA PRO A 106 12.86 -10.54 -32.46
C PRO A 106 13.67 -11.05 -31.27
N ILE A 107 13.90 -10.21 -30.28
CA ILE A 107 14.49 -10.58 -29.00
C ILE A 107 13.43 -10.39 -27.91
N ILE A 108 13.21 -11.43 -27.12
CA ILE A 108 12.30 -11.40 -25.97
C ILE A 108 13.14 -11.41 -24.69
N LEU A 109 13.03 -10.35 -23.90
CA LEU A 109 13.61 -10.29 -22.56
C LEU A 109 12.49 -10.46 -21.53
N SER A 110 12.55 -11.53 -20.75
CA SER A 110 11.57 -11.82 -19.70
C SER A 110 12.27 -11.97 -18.36
N LEU A 111 11.68 -11.38 -17.32
CA LEU A 111 12.12 -11.49 -15.93
C LEU A 111 11.01 -12.11 -15.08
N ILE A 112 11.38 -12.72 -13.96
CA ILE A 112 10.46 -13.51 -13.12
C ILE A 112 9.30 -12.69 -12.52
N HIS A 113 9.40 -11.37 -12.49
CA HIS A 113 8.40 -10.46 -11.89
C HIS A 113 7.80 -9.47 -12.91
N ILE A 114 7.88 -9.78 -14.19
CA ILE A 114 7.20 -9.01 -15.24
C ILE A 114 5.86 -9.67 -15.54
#